data_848cf3d0a55c5d8f58bb31de5811b027
#
_entry.id   848cf3d0a55c5d8f58bb31de5811b027
#
_cell.length_a   1.000
_cell.length_b   1.000
_cell.length_c   1.000
_cell.angle_alpha   90.00
_cell.angle_beta   90.00
_cell.angle_gamma   90.00
#
_symmetry.space_group_name_H-M   'P 1'
#
loop_
_entity.id
_entity.type
_entity.pdbx_description
1 polymer ?
#
loop_
_entity_poly.entity_id
_entity_poly.type
_entity_poly.pdbx_seq_one_letter_code
_entity_poly.pdbx_strand_id
1 'polypeptide(L)' 'MQKGMAEGLAKGMLKEKIENAKQMIAIGMTDEQICMVTKLSISEVSALRQ' A
#
# COMPACT_ATOMS: atom_id res chain seq x y z
N MET A 1 18.67 -16.66 -9.86
CA MET A 1 18.48 -16.10 -8.54
C MET A 1 17.07 -15.68 -8.31
N GLN A 2 16.45 -16.32 -7.38
CA GLN A 2 15.05 -16.03 -7.08
C GLN A 2 14.87 -14.71 -6.36
N LYS A 3 15.93 -14.27 -5.69
CA LYS A 3 15.86 -13.06 -4.90
C LYS A 3 15.55 -11.84 -5.76
N GLY A 4 16.17 -11.76 -6.92
CA GLY A 4 15.91 -10.65 -7.83
C GLY A 4 14.49 -10.62 -8.33
N MET A 5 13.96 -11.79 -8.68
CA MET A 5 12.57 -11.89 -9.14
C MET A 5 11.61 -11.55 -8.04
N ALA A 6 11.89 -12.02 -6.83
CA ALA A 6 11.03 -11.72 -5.69
C ALA A 6 10.99 -10.24 -5.40
N GLU A 7 12.11 -9.56 -5.52
CA GLU A 7 12.15 -8.12 -5.32
C GLU A 7 11.35 -7.38 -6.36
N GLY A 8 11.44 -7.82 -7.61
CA GLY A 8 10.67 -7.20 -8.68
C GLY A 8 9.17 -7.33 -8.44
N LEU A 9 8.73 -8.54 -8.06
CA LEU A 9 7.33 -8.77 -7.76
C LEU A 9 6.87 -7.96 -6.55
N ALA A 10 7.70 -7.93 -5.51
CA ALA A 10 7.36 -7.20 -4.30
C ALA A 10 7.18 -5.71 -4.59
N LYS A 11 8.06 -5.14 -5.40
CA LYS A 11 7.96 -3.73 -5.76
C LYS A 11 6.71 -3.43 -6.56
N GLY A 12 6.36 -4.32 -7.50
CA GLY A 12 5.15 -4.15 -8.28
C GLY A 12 3.92 -4.21 -7.42
N MET A 13 3.85 -5.18 -6.51
CA MET A 13 2.72 -5.31 -5.60
C MET A 13 2.64 -4.13 -4.65
N LEU A 14 3.77 -3.66 -4.16
CA LEU A 14 3.81 -2.53 -3.26
C LEU A 14 3.29 -1.26 -3.93
N LYS A 15 3.70 -1.03 -5.16
CA LYS A 15 3.24 0.13 -5.91
C LYS A 15 1.71 0.09 -6.09
N GLU A 16 1.18 -1.08 -6.39
CA GLU A 16 -0.25 -1.26 -6.56
C GLU A 16 -0.99 -0.99 -5.26
N LYS A 17 -0.46 -1.50 -4.15
CA LYS A 17 -1.05 -1.26 -2.84
C LYS A 17 -1.08 0.22 -2.52
N ILE A 18 -0.01 0.94 -2.84
CA ILE A 18 0.07 2.36 -2.57
C ILE A 18 -0.95 3.13 -3.39
N GLU A 19 -1.10 2.79 -4.66
CA GLU A 19 -2.07 3.45 -5.51
C GLU A 19 -3.50 3.18 -5.02
N ASN A 20 -3.77 1.94 -4.64
CA ASN A 20 -5.08 1.59 -4.09
C ASN A 20 -5.34 2.34 -2.79
N ALA A 21 -4.34 2.44 -1.93
CA ALA A 21 -4.47 3.17 -0.67
C ALA A 21 -4.79 4.65 -0.92
N LYS A 22 -4.14 5.24 -1.89
CA LYS A 22 -4.40 6.65 -2.23
C LYS A 22 -5.84 6.84 -2.69
N GLN A 23 -6.36 5.92 -3.48
CA GLN A 23 -7.75 5.99 -3.92
C GLN A 23 -8.70 5.85 -2.73
N MET A 24 -8.37 4.96 -1.81
CA MET A 24 -9.19 4.75 -0.62
C MET A 24 -9.22 5.99 0.25
N ILE A 25 -8.09 6.68 0.36
CA ILE A 25 -8.03 7.95 1.08
C ILE A 25 -8.94 8.97 0.41
N ALA A 26 -8.91 9.03 -0.90
CA ALA A 26 -9.72 9.99 -1.66
C ALA A 26 -11.21 9.77 -1.46
N ILE A 27 -11.64 8.53 -1.27
CA ILE A 27 -13.06 8.23 -1.07
C ILE A 27 -13.47 8.30 0.40
N GLY A 28 -12.54 8.61 1.30
CA GLY A 28 -12.86 8.85 2.69
C GLY A 28 -12.73 7.66 3.62
N MET A 29 -12.00 6.63 3.23
CA MET A 29 -11.78 5.49 4.12
C MET A 29 -10.83 5.85 5.25
N THR A 30 -11.02 5.18 6.39
CA THR A 30 -10.14 5.40 7.53
C THR A 30 -8.81 4.67 7.33
N ASP A 31 -7.79 5.11 8.08
CA ASP A 31 -6.48 4.48 8.03
C ASP A 31 -6.58 3.00 8.38
N GLU A 32 -7.38 2.67 9.39
CA GLU A 32 -7.54 1.28 9.80
C GLU A 32 -8.13 0.43 8.69
N GLN A 33 -9.14 0.95 8.00
CA GLN A 33 -9.75 0.24 6.89
C GLN A 33 -8.76 0.04 5.75
N ILE A 34 -8.01 1.08 5.43
CA ILE A 34 -7.01 1.02 4.37
C ILE A 34 -5.94 -0.01 4.70
N CYS A 35 -5.45 0.00 5.94
CA CYS A 35 -4.46 -0.97 6.38
C CYS A 35 -4.98 -2.40 6.25
N MET A 36 -6.24 -2.60 6.59
CA MET A 36 -6.84 -3.91 6.53
C MET A 36 -6.95 -4.43 5.09
N VAL A 37 -7.34 -3.56 4.18
CA VAL A 37 -7.53 -3.94 2.78
C VAL A 37 -6.20 -4.08 2.05
N THR A 38 -5.30 -3.13 2.23
CA THR A 38 -4.03 -3.10 1.51
C THR A 38 -2.92 -3.85 2.21
N LYS A 39 -3.09 -4.14 3.50
CA LYS A 39 -2.08 -4.75 4.36
C LYS A 39 -0.85 -3.87 4.55
N LEU A 40 -1.02 -2.59 4.34
CA LEU A 40 0.01 -1.61 4.68
C LEU A 40 -0.04 -1.30 6.17
N SER A 41 1.06 -0.78 6.69
CA SER A 41 1.09 -0.36 8.10
C SER A 41 0.44 1.00 8.25
N ILE A 42 0.05 1.32 9.49
CA ILE A 42 -0.51 2.64 9.80
C ILE A 42 0.46 3.75 9.39
N SER A 43 1.75 3.54 9.64
CA SER A 43 2.77 4.51 9.27
C SER A 43 2.78 4.78 7.77
N GLU A 44 2.66 3.72 6.99
CA GLU A 44 2.66 3.84 5.53
C GLU A 44 1.43 4.59 5.04
N VAL A 45 0.27 4.26 5.59
CA VAL A 45 -0.97 4.93 5.19
C VAL A 45 -0.92 6.40 5.61
N SER A 46 -0.42 6.68 6.80
CA SER A 46 -0.30 8.04 7.29
C SER A 46 0.61 8.87 6.38
N ALA A 47 1.71 8.28 5.93
CA ALA A 47 2.62 8.95 5.01
C ALA A 47 1.94 9.28 3.68
N LEU A 48 1.04 8.42 3.24
CA LEU A 48 0.34 8.64 1.98
C LEU A 48 -0.68 9.77 2.07
N ARG A 49 -1.14 10.09 3.26
CA ARG A 49 -2.10 11.18 3.46
C ARG A 49 -1.43 12.56 3.37
N GLN A 50 -0.14 12.59 3.50
CA GLN A 50 0.59 13.85 3.41
C GLN A 50 0.94 14.20 1.94
#